data_d0fcba5d6b81a0ef3973072ed19036c2
#
_entry.id   d0fcba5d6b81a0ef3973072ed19036c2
#
_cell.length_a   1.000
_cell.length_b   1.000
_cell.length_c   1.000
_cell.angle_alpha   90.00
_cell.angle_beta   90.00
_cell.angle_gamma   90.00
#
_symmetry.space_group_name_H-M   'P 1'
#
loop_
_entity.id
_entity.type
_entity.pdbx_description
1 polymer ?
#
loop_
_entity_poly.entity_id
_entity_poly.type
_entity_poly.pdbx_seq_one_letter_code
_entity_poly.pdbx_strand_id
1 'polypeptide(L)'
;MRPEPSLRTLLVLCLTAGLAACGGDGGSSAAPQTATFERIQEEVFDVSCSADSCHSSVGRAGGLVLEAGESWDALMGQPPSNRAAAAHGMHRVWPGDPARSFLLAKLTNNLAAGEGSPMPYNAAPLDRATLDVLEAWVEAGAPADGVVPGDDGRPLGNSSDDPTDVTLPKPSRGVQLRVTARPVAKGSEETLCHYLKLPSDVDIDVNRIQINVGGGSHHIHLYRPYEPLDIPDGFEVCNMAVDFDKWALVIASQLRKTDWELPEGVAFRLRAGEQLLVQTHFVNVGSLETSGEGKVVMNLQDADPGTITAHAGALFGQDRDVFVPALSDATQSATCTFPNDLEMIAQTGHYHFRGKRFSTFRWDAGQRGETIYNHEGYADPLFEVYAPAIPFAAGQGLEWECYWENPTDVDYEFGPFTDINEHCNLFAFYYPTTTPNESITCIREQGVSTTLVRTGE
;
A
#
# COMPACT_ATOMS: atom_id res chain seq x y z
N MET A 1 -57.10 59.23 11.75
CA MET A 1 -58.46 59.41 11.18
C MET A 1 -58.77 58.18 10.34
N ARG A 2 -59.66 57.37 10.80
CA ARG A 2 -60.41 56.35 10.02
C ARG A 2 -61.38 57.10 9.15
N PRO A 3 -61.99 56.50 8.03
CA PRO A 3 -62.80 55.28 8.16
C PRO A 3 -62.69 54.30 6.98
N GLU A 4 -63.01 53.04 7.30
CA GLU A 4 -63.67 52.06 6.45
C GLU A 4 -65.17 52.50 6.17
N PRO A 5 -66.06 51.74 5.46
CA PRO A 5 -65.93 50.52 4.63
C PRO A 5 -66.85 50.55 3.34
N SER A 6 -66.91 49.48 2.55
CA SER A 6 -68.18 48.94 2.07
C SER A 6 -68.09 47.59 1.31
N LEU A 7 -68.86 46.72 1.77
CA LEU A 7 -69.31 45.39 1.34
C LEU A 7 -70.38 45.51 0.24
N ARG A 8 -70.36 44.61 -0.78
CA ARG A 8 -71.56 44.07 -1.55
C ARG A 8 -71.10 42.90 -2.35
N THR A 9 -71.33 41.68 -2.00
CA THR A 9 -72.50 40.80 -2.06
C THR A 9 -72.90 40.33 -3.45
N LEU A 10 -72.77 38.99 -3.64
CA LEU A 10 -73.45 37.96 -4.46
C LEU A 10 -73.62 38.13 -5.94
N LEU A 11 -73.20 37.08 -6.69
CA LEU A 11 -74.15 36.22 -7.42
C LEU A 11 -73.56 34.85 -7.71
N VAL A 12 -74.26 33.80 -7.28
CA VAL A 12 -74.05 32.41 -7.64
C VAL A 12 -74.70 32.14 -9.00
N LEU A 13 -73.96 31.48 -9.91
CA LEU A 13 -74.59 30.75 -11.00
C LEU A 13 -73.89 29.40 -11.19
N CYS A 14 -74.57 28.34 -10.82
CA CYS A 14 -74.27 26.98 -11.18
C CYS A 14 -74.57 26.74 -12.65
N LEU A 15 -73.62 26.20 -13.43
CA LEU A 15 -73.93 25.44 -14.64
C LEU A 15 -73.04 24.18 -14.67
N THR A 16 -73.74 23.09 -14.72
CA THR A 16 -73.27 21.73 -14.89
C THR A 16 -72.85 21.45 -16.33
N ALA A 17 -71.89 20.58 -16.47
CA ALA A 17 -71.73 19.50 -17.42
C ALA A 17 -70.42 19.54 -18.26
N GLY A 18 -69.75 18.41 -18.27
CA GLY A 18 -68.73 18.08 -19.27
C GLY A 18 -67.58 17.25 -18.69
N LEU A 19 -67.85 15.94 -18.41
CA LEU A 19 -66.79 14.96 -18.29
C LEU A 19 -66.08 14.82 -19.66
N ALA A 20 -64.83 15.29 -19.74
CA ALA A 20 -63.89 14.83 -20.72
C ALA A 20 -62.71 14.23 -19.96
N ALA A 21 -62.61 12.94 -19.93
CA ALA A 21 -61.44 12.21 -19.49
C ALA A 21 -60.31 12.45 -20.52
N CYS A 22 -59.38 13.30 -20.19
CA CYS A 22 -58.07 13.30 -20.82
C CYS A 22 -57.16 12.46 -19.91
N GLY A 23 -56.80 11.26 -20.35
CA GLY A 23 -55.68 10.50 -19.82
C GLY A 23 -54.42 11.34 -19.97
N GLY A 24 -53.96 11.90 -18.87
CA GLY A 24 -52.61 12.42 -18.77
C GLY A 24 -51.70 11.26 -18.44
N ASP A 25 -50.91 10.82 -19.42
CA ASP A 25 -49.71 10.06 -19.18
C ASP A 25 -48.83 10.90 -18.27
N GLY A 26 -48.82 10.57 -17.01
CA GLY A 26 -47.85 11.03 -16.03
C GLY A 26 -46.50 10.40 -16.34
N GLY A 27 -45.89 10.79 -17.42
CA GLY A 27 -44.47 10.55 -17.66
C GLY A 27 -43.72 11.30 -16.58
N SER A 28 -43.34 10.64 -15.50
CA SER A 28 -42.27 11.08 -14.62
C SER A 28 -41.02 11.18 -15.51
N SER A 29 -40.69 12.37 -15.98
CA SER A 29 -39.37 12.61 -16.56
C SER A 29 -38.40 12.48 -15.42
N ALA A 30 -37.83 11.28 -15.24
CA ALA A 30 -36.63 11.12 -14.43
C ALA A 30 -35.61 12.15 -14.94
N ALA A 31 -34.94 12.83 -14.02
CA ALA A 31 -33.82 13.69 -14.40
C ALA A 31 -32.85 12.87 -15.28
N PRO A 32 -32.22 13.49 -16.29
CA PRO A 32 -31.27 12.78 -17.13
C PRO A 32 -30.20 12.18 -16.23
N GLN A 33 -30.01 10.87 -16.34
CA GLN A 33 -28.99 10.18 -15.56
C GLN A 33 -27.60 10.57 -16.10
N THR A 34 -26.64 10.87 -15.20
CA THR A 34 -25.25 11.14 -15.55
C THR A 34 -24.65 9.94 -16.30
N ALA A 35 -23.81 10.20 -17.30
CA ALA A 35 -23.15 9.13 -18.05
C ALA A 35 -22.35 8.19 -17.14
N THR A 36 -22.37 6.90 -17.42
CA THR A 36 -21.71 5.90 -16.56
C THR A 36 -20.23 6.19 -16.37
N PHE A 37 -19.51 6.57 -17.43
CA PHE A 37 -18.08 6.88 -17.31
C PHE A 37 -17.84 8.16 -16.51
N GLU A 38 -18.66 9.18 -16.64
CA GLU A 38 -18.58 10.39 -15.82
C GLU A 38 -18.74 10.06 -14.33
N ARG A 39 -19.69 9.16 -13.98
CA ARG A 39 -19.84 8.67 -12.62
C ARG A 39 -18.65 7.84 -12.14
N ILE A 40 -18.10 6.96 -12.99
CA ILE A 40 -16.88 6.22 -12.69
C ILE A 40 -15.72 7.20 -12.41
N GLN A 41 -15.61 8.28 -13.21
CA GLN A 41 -14.62 9.31 -12.98
C GLN A 41 -14.80 9.98 -11.62
N GLU A 42 -15.98 10.56 -11.39
CA GLU A 42 -16.24 11.40 -10.22
C GLU A 42 -16.31 10.60 -8.91
N GLU A 43 -16.91 9.40 -8.95
CA GLU A 43 -17.20 8.61 -7.73
C GLU A 43 -16.14 7.55 -7.44
N VAL A 44 -15.31 7.16 -8.42
CA VAL A 44 -14.28 6.13 -8.25
C VAL A 44 -12.88 6.66 -8.49
N PHE A 45 -12.59 7.20 -9.68
CA PHE A 45 -11.21 7.58 -10.02
C PHE A 45 -10.76 8.81 -9.24
N ASP A 46 -11.56 9.86 -9.17
CA ASP A 46 -11.22 11.08 -8.43
C ASP A 46 -11.22 10.85 -6.91
N VAL A 47 -11.95 9.85 -6.44
CA VAL A 47 -12.06 9.53 -5.00
C VAL A 47 -10.95 8.60 -4.52
N SER A 48 -10.58 7.58 -5.33
CA SER A 48 -9.76 6.47 -4.86
C SER A 48 -8.52 6.18 -5.69
N CYS A 49 -8.30 6.86 -6.83
CA CYS A 49 -7.28 6.46 -7.78
C CYS A 49 -6.30 7.57 -8.19
N SER A 50 -6.75 8.83 -8.30
CA SER A 50 -6.00 9.93 -8.92
C SER A 50 -5.23 10.82 -7.95
N ALA A 51 -4.85 10.29 -6.78
CA ALA A 51 -3.98 11.01 -5.86
C ALA A 51 -2.58 11.26 -6.44
N ASP A 52 -1.88 12.29 -5.92
CA ASP A 52 -0.57 12.73 -6.43
C ASP A 52 0.49 11.63 -6.40
N SER A 53 0.46 10.74 -5.41
CA SER A 53 1.36 9.58 -5.34
C SER A 53 0.88 8.36 -6.15
N CYS A 54 -0.28 8.45 -6.83
CA CYS A 54 -0.91 7.34 -7.52
C CYS A 54 -1.06 7.62 -9.03
N HIS A 55 -2.29 7.62 -9.54
CA HIS A 55 -2.58 7.76 -10.97
C HIS A 55 -2.96 9.20 -11.37
N SER A 56 -2.31 10.20 -10.75
CA SER A 56 -2.38 11.59 -11.20
C SER A 56 -1.40 11.89 -12.32
N SER A 57 -1.46 13.09 -12.88
CA SER A 57 -0.46 13.62 -13.83
C SER A 57 0.92 13.81 -13.18
N VAL A 58 1.01 13.86 -11.84
CA VAL A 58 2.26 13.93 -11.06
C VAL A 58 2.82 12.54 -10.83
N GLY A 59 2.05 11.63 -10.21
CA GLY A 59 2.51 10.31 -9.81
C GLY A 59 2.68 9.33 -10.95
N ARG A 60 1.73 9.32 -11.89
CA ARG A 60 1.72 8.49 -13.11
C ARG A 60 2.00 7.02 -12.86
N ALA A 61 1.48 6.48 -11.77
CA ALA A 61 1.67 5.10 -11.37
C ALA A 61 1.42 4.13 -12.54
N GLY A 62 2.42 3.33 -12.88
CA GLY A 62 2.36 2.45 -14.06
C GLY A 62 2.16 3.20 -15.38
N GLY A 63 2.57 4.47 -15.49
CA GLY A 63 2.35 5.32 -16.65
C GLY A 63 0.87 5.58 -16.95
N LEU A 64 -0.02 5.39 -15.95
CA LEU A 64 -1.46 5.58 -16.08
C LEU A 64 -1.89 6.86 -15.36
N VAL A 65 -2.63 7.72 -16.05
CA VAL A 65 -3.28 8.90 -15.47
C VAL A 65 -4.78 8.65 -15.45
N LEU A 66 -5.41 8.83 -14.28
CA LEU A 66 -6.85 8.64 -14.07
C LEU A 66 -7.55 9.95 -13.67
N GLU A 67 -6.95 11.08 -13.96
CA GLU A 67 -7.56 12.40 -13.78
C GLU A 67 -8.63 12.68 -14.86
N ALA A 68 -9.61 13.50 -14.50
CA ALA A 68 -10.67 13.89 -15.40
C ALA A 68 -10.14 14.53 -16.70
N GLY A 69 -10.65 14.07 -17.82
CA GLY A 69 -10.24 14.52 -19.16
C GLY A 69 -9.09 13.74 -19.79
N GLU A 70 -8.33 12.95 -19.03
CA GLU A 70 -7.25 12.11 -19.54
C GLU A 70 -7.52 10.61 -19.38
N SER A 71 -8.26 10.21 -18.35
CA SER A 71 -8.45 8.84 -17.91
C SER A 71 -8.99 7.90 -18.98
N TRP A 72 -9.99 8.34 -19.76
CA TRP A 72 -10.60 7.50 -20.77
C TRP A 72 -9.60 7.12 -21.86
N ASP A 73 -8.90 8.10 -22.43
CA ASP A 73 -7.88 7.87 -23.46
C ASP A 73 -6.70 7.04 -22.92
N ALA A 74 -6.33 7.27 -21.66
CA ALA A 74 -5.26 6.54 -20.99
C ALA A 74 -5.60 5.04 -20.76
N LEU A 75 -6.89 4.72 -20.66
CA LEU A 75 -7.36 3.34 -20.45
C LEU A 75 -7.60 2.58 -21.75
N MET A 76 -8.18 3.26 -22.76
CA MET A 76 -8.75 2.58 -23.96
C MET A 76 -7.70 1.91 -24.83
N GLY A 77 -7.74 0.57 -24.87
CA GLY A 77 -6.92 -0.25 -25.77
C GLY A 77 -5.41 -0.15 -25.55
N GLN A 78 -4.96 0.55 -24.50
CA GLN A 78 -3.55 0.70 -24.19
C GLN A 78 -3.00 -0.55 -23.50
N PRO A 79 -1.78 -0.99 -23.85
CA PRO A 79 -1.14 -2.05 -23.09
C PRO A 79 -0.82 -1.57 -21.66
N PRO A 80 -0.88 -2.46 -20.65
CA PRO A 80 -0.39 -2.10 -19.33
C PRO A 80 1.13 -1.99 -19.34
N SER A 81 1.69 -1.15 -18.48
CA SER A 81 3.15 -1.08 -18.28
C SER A 81 3.70 -2.32 -17.58
N ASN A 82 2.86 -3.05 -16.85
CA ASN A 82 3.24 -4.33 -16.25
C ASN A 82 3.53 -5.36 -17.36
N ARG A 83 4.79 -5.84 -17.41
CA ARG A 83 5.27 -6.72 -18.49
C ARG A 83 4.61 -8.09 -18.47
N ALA A 84 4.31 -8.65 -17.28
CA ALA A 84 3.64 -9.94 -17.17
C ALA A 84 2.22 -9.85 -17.72
N ALA A 85 1.45 -8.85 -17.33
CA ALA A 85 0.11 -8.61 -17.86
C ALA A 85 0.13 -8.35 -19.37
N ALA A 86 1.07 -7.56 -19.88
CA ALA A 86 1.23 -7.32 -21.31
C ALA A 86 1.59 -8.63 -22.07
N ALA A 87 2.45 -9.47 -21.50
CA ALA A 87 2.80 -10.78 -22.08
C ALA A 87 1.61 -11.75 -22.09
N HIS A 88 0.68 -11.62 -21.14
CA HIS A 88 -0.59 -12.36 -21.13
C HIS A 88 -1.64 -11.77 -22.08
N GLY A 89 -1.30 -10.72 -22.83
CA GLY A 89 -2.20 -10.08 -23.81
C GLY A 89 -3.30 -9.23 -23.16
N MET A 90 -3.09 -8.78 -21.92
CA MET A 90 -3.99 -7.84 -21.26
C MET A 90 -3.87 -6.43 -21.85
N HIS A 91 -4.91 -5.66 -21.73
CA HIS A 91 -4.92 -4.22 -21.99
C HIS A 91 -5.40 -3.50 -20.72
N ARG A 92 -5.10 -2.21 -20.59
CA ARG A 92 -5.62 -1.44 -19.44
C ARG A 92 -7.13 -1.58 -19.33
N VAL A 93 -7.85 -1.29 -20.42
CA VAL A 93 -9.24 -1.68 -20.68
C VAL A 93 -9.35 -2.19 -22.11
N TRP A 94 -9.91 -3.38 -22.27
CA TRP A 94 -10.26 -3.90 -23.58
C TRP A 94 -11.76 -3.76 -23.81
N PRO A 95 -12.21 -2.82 -24.65
CA PRO A 95 -13.64 -2.62 -24.89
C PRO A 95 -14.37 -3.91 -25.29
N GLY A 96 -15.39 -4.26 -24.54
CA GLY A 96 -16.20 -5.46 -24.74
C GLY A 96 -15.61 -6.77 -24.19
N ASP A 97 -14.45 -6.72 -23.52
CA ASP A 97 -13.82 -7.93 -22.97
C ASP A 97 -13.30 -7.69 -21.54
N PRO A 98 -14.12 -7.91 -20.51
CA PRO A 98 -13.73 -7.82 -19.11
C PRO A 98 -12.53 -8.71 -18.74
N ALA A 99 -12.45 -9.92 -19.31
CA ALA A 99 -11.40 -10.87 -18.98
C ALA A 99 -10.00 -10.42 -19.44
N ARG A 100 -9.92 -9.54 -20.44
CA ARG A 100 -8.68 -8.96 -20.95
C ARG A 100 -8.45 -7.54 -20.47
N SER A 101 -9.28 -7.04 -19.56
CA SER A 101 -9.19 -5.70 -18.99
C SER A 101 -8.43 -5.73 -17.66
N PHE A 102 -7.17 -5.30 -17.69
CA PHE A 102 -6.27 -5.33 -16.54
C PHE A 102 -6.77 -4.47 -15.36
N LEU A 103 -7.51 -3.38 -15.66
CA LEU A 103 -8.20 -2.59 -14.65
C LEU A 103 -9.10 -3.49 -13.77
N LEU A 104 -9.94 -4.32 -14.39
CA LEU A 104 -10.84 -5.21 -13.64
C LEU A 104 -10.06 -6.30 -12.89
N ALA A 105 -9.02 -6.87 -13.49
CA ALA A 105 -8.16 -7.84 -12.81
C ALA A 105 -7.52 -7.23 -11.55
N LYS A 106 -7.05 -5.98 -11.62
CA LYS A 106 -6.52 -5.24 -10.48
C LYS A 106 -7.57 -4.99 -9.40
N LEU A 107 -8.77 -4.58 -9.78
CA LEU A 107 -9.84 -4.23 -8.84
C LEU A 107 -10.48 -5.45 -8.17
N THR A 108 -10.50 -6.59 -8.84
CA THR A 108 -11.07 -7.86 -8.32
C THR A 108 -10.04 -8.78 -7.69
N ASN A 109 -8.76 -8.37 -7.64
CA ASN A 109 -7.64 -9.20 -7.20
C ASN A 109 -7.51 -10.54 -7.97
N ASN A 110 -7.88 -10.56 -9.24
CA ASN A 110 -7.73 -11.71 -10.11
C ASN A 110 -6.44 -11.60 -10.93
N LEU A 111 -5.31 -11.65 -10.24
CA LEU A 111 -3.99 -11.40 -10.78
C LEU A 111 -3.18 -12.69 -10.89
N ALA A 112 -2.48 -12.85 -12.00
CA ALA A 112 -1.48 -13.91 -12.17
C ALA A 112 -0.13 -13.49 -11.55
N ALA A 113 0.78 -14.47 -11.40
CA ALA A 113 2.12 -14.21 -10.90
C ALA A 113 2.85 -13.14 -11.76
N GLY A 114 3.47 -12.17 -11.11
CA GLY A 114 4.16 -11.06 -11.76
C GLY A 114 3.27 -9.87 -12.15
N GLU A 115 1.96 -9.95 -11.96
CA GLU A 115 1.02 -8.86 -12.30
C GLU A 115 0.88 -7.79 -11.20
N GLY A 116 1.67 -7.92 -10.13
CA GLY A 116 1.74 -6.94 -9.04
C GLY A 116 0.54 -6.98 -8.10
N SER A 117 0.32 -5.91 -7.34
CA SER A 117 -0.67 -5.82 -6.27
C SER A 117 -2.08 -5.46 -6.76
N PRO A 118 -3.15 -5.85 -6.03
CA PRO A 118 -4.51 -5.38 -6.31
C PRO A 118 -4.65 -3.88 -6.09
N MET A 119 -5.73 -3.32 -6.65
CA MET A 119 -6.11 -1.91 -6.51
C MET A 119 -7.52 -1.79 -5.91
N PRO A 120 -7.85 -0.71 -5.19
CA PRO A 120 -6.95 0.36 -4.76
C PRO A 120 -5.85 -0.16 -3.82
N TYR A 121 -4.60 0.31 -4.02
CA TYR A 121 -3.47 -0.20 -3.27
C TYR A 121 -3.56 0.18 -1.77
N ASN A 122 -3.48 -0.82 -0.89
CA ASN A 122 -3.59 -0.67 0.56
C ASN A 122 -4.83 0.10 1.05
N ALA A 123 -5.89 0.16 0.23
CA ALA A 123 -7.16 0.77 0.58
C ALA A 123 -8.29 -0.27 0.59
N ALA A 124 -9.48 0.14 1.04
CA ALA A 124 -10.66 -0.72 0.96
C ALA A 124 -10.96 -1.06 -0.52
N PRO A 125 -11.25 -2.32 -0.85
CA PRO A 125 -11.67 -2.68 -2.20
C PRO A 125 -12.97 -1.94 -2.56
N LEU A 126 -13.22 -1.78 -3.85
CA LEU A 126 -14.51 -1.30 -4.32
C LEU A 126 -15.60 -2.28 -3.89
N ASP A 127 -16.80 -1.77 -3.63
CA ASP A 127 -17.93 -2.63 -3.31
C ASP A 127 -18.37 -3.44 -4.54
N ARG A 128 -19.11 -4.53 -4.30
CA ARG A 128 -19.54 -5.42 -5.39
C ARG A 128 -20.41 -4.70 -6.42
N ALA A 129 -21.26 -3.78 -5.99
CA ALA A 129 -22.12 -3.03 -6.90
C ALA A 129 -21.33 -2.10 -7.82
N THR A 130 -20.30 -1.46 -7.30
CA THR A 130 -19.36 -0.64 -8.10
C THR A 130 -18.58 -1.48 -9.09
N LEU A 131 -18.10 -2.66 -8.68
CA LEU A 131 -17.44 -3.60 -9.58
C LEU A 131 -18.36 -4.08 -10.69
N ASP A 132 -19.63 -4.35 -10.38
CA ASP A 132 -20.63 -4.75 -11.38
C ASP A 132 -20.89 -3.65 -12.43
N VAL A 133 -20.91 -2.38 -12.02
CA VAL A 133 -21.03 -1.24 -12.95
C VAL A 133 -19.80 -1.08 -13.83
N LEU A 134 -18.59 -1.23 -13.26
CA LEU A 134 -17.34 -1.19 -14.02
C LEU A 134 -17.24 -2.34 -15.03
N GLU A 135 -17.63 -3.55 -14.63
CA GLU A 135 -17.70 -4.71 -15.51
C GLU A 135 -18.70 -4.50 -16.65
N ALA A 136 -19.92 -4.05 -16.33
CA ALA A 136 -20.95 -3.71 -17.30
C ALA A 136 -20.52 -2.60 -18.28
N TRP A 137 -19.79 -1.58 -17.78
CA TRP A 137 -19.24 -0.53 -18.62
C TRP A 137 -18.21 -1.08 -19.62
N VAL A 138 -17.32 -1.97 -19.17
CA VAL A 138 -16.34 -2.62 -20.06
C VAL A 138 -17.07 -3.51 -21.08
N GLU A 139 -18.04 -4.35 -20.65
CA GLU A 139 -18.84 -5.22 -21.52
C GLU A 139 -19.59 -4.44 -22.59
N ALA A 140 -20.10 -3.27 -22.25
CA ALA A 140 -20.79 -2.37 -23.20
C ALA A 140 -19.83 -1.69 -24.21
N GLY A 141 -18.54 -2.01 -24.18
CA GLY A 141 -17.54 -1.41 -25.06
C GLY A 141 -16.85 -0.18 -24.46
N ALA A 142 -16.97 0.03 -23.16
CA ALA A 142 -16.34 1.13 -22.40
C ALA A 142 -16.62 2.53 -23.00
N PRO A 143 -17.90 2.89 -23.26
CA PRO A 143 -18.23 4.17 -23.89
C PRO A 143 -17.83 5.35 -22.99
N ALA A 144 -17.40 6.46 -23.63
CA ALA A 144 -17.14 7.71 -22.92
C ALA A 144 -18.44 8.42 -22.50
N ASP A 145 -19.51 8.22 -23.27
CA ASP A 145 -20.78 8.91 -23.09
C ASP A 145 -21.93 7.93 -22.88
N GLY A 146 -23.00 8.41 -22.25
CA GLY A 146 -24.24 7.68 -22.05
C GLY A 146 -24.22 6.73 -20.86
N VAL A 147 -25.39 6.16 -20.58
CA VAL A 147 -25.61 5.22 -19.48
C VAL A 147 -25.61 3.81 -20.03
N VAL A 148 -24.79 2.93 -19.44
CA VAL A 148 -24.74 1.53 -19.87
C VAL A 148 -25.82 0.69 -19.17
N PRO A 149 -26.30 -0.42 -19.78
CA PRO A 149 -27.15 -1.38 -19.11
C PRO A 149 -26.45 -1.95 -17.85
N GLY A 150 -27.15 -1.95 -16.73
CA GLY A 150 -26.58 -2.40 -15.45
C GLY A 150 -26.19 -1.26 -14.51
N ASP A 151 -26.05 -0.03 -15.01
CA ASP A 151 -25.91 1.16 -14.18
C ASP A 151 -27.28 1.69 -13.77
N ASP A 152 -27.67 1.45 -12.55
CA ASP A 152 -28.96 1.88 -11.98
C ASP A 152 -28.90 3.24 -11.27
N GLY A 153 -27.76 3.93 -11.35
CA GLY A 153 -27.57 5.27 -10.79
C GLY A 153 -27.36 5.31 -9.28
N ARG A 154 -27.20 4.16 -8.60
CA ARG A 154 -26.83 4.17 -7.18
C ARG A 154 -25.40 4.67 -7.00
N PRO A 155 -25.07 5.30 -5.85
CA PRO A 155 -23.69 5.76 -5.60
C PRO A 155 -22.67 4.63 -5.76
N LEU A 156 -21.55 4.94 -6.41
CA LEU A 156 -20.40 4.07 -6.53
C LEU A 156 -19.43 4.33 -5.37
N GLY A 157 -18.69 3.32 -4.95
CA GLY A 157 -17.76 3.51 -3.85
C GLY A 157 -17.04 2.24 -3.41
N ASN A 158 -16.33 2.38 -2.32
CA ASN A 158 -15.64 1.28 -1.69
C ASN A 158 -16.59 0.43 -0.86
N SER A 159 -16.21 -0.83 -0.62
CA SER A 159 -16.97 -1.70 0.24
C SER A 159 -17.16 -1.08 1.63
N SER A 160 -18.33 -1.32 2.21
CA SER A 160 -18.64 -0.93 3.60
C SER A 160 -17.91 -1.79 4.65
N ASP A 161 -16.95 -2.61 4.23
CA ASP A 161 -15.95 -3.15 5.14
C ASP A 161 -15.27 -1.93 5.78
N ASP A 162 -15.79 -1.60 6.96
CA ASP A 162 -15.39 -0.40 7.68
C ASP A 162 -13.85 -0.38 7.75
N PRO A 163 -13.17 0.49 6.99
CA PRO A 163 -11.71 0.56 7.04
C PRO A 163 -11.23 0.98 8.42
N THR A 164 -12.15 1.38 9.30
CA THR A 164 -11.89 1.72 10.69
C THR A 164 -12.04 0.52 11.62
N ASP A 165 -12.66 -0.60 11.19
CA ASP A 165 -12.70 -1.83 12.00
C ASP A 165 -11.37 -2.57 11.94
N VAL A 166 -10.47 -2.12 12.77
CA VAL A 166 -9.14 -2.70 12.94
C VAL A 166 -9.14 -3.53 14.21
N THR A 167 -9.64 -4.76 14.09
CA THR A 167 -9.67 -5.70 15.20
C THR A 167 -8.83 -6.94 14.89
N LEU A 168 -8.11 -7.41 15.90
CA LEU A 168 -7.50 -8.73 15.95
C LEU A 168 -7.83 -9.35 17.30
N PRO A 169 -8.21 -10.63 17.38
CA PRO A 169 -8.25 -11.36 18.63
C PRO A 169 -6.88 -11.28 19.29
N LYS A 170 -6.86 -11.03 20.61
CA LYS A 170 -5.58 -11.06 21.33
C LYS A 170 -4.96 -12.44 21.23
N PRO A 171 -3.62 -12.54 21.10
CA PRO A 171 -2.96 -13.84 21.14
C PRO A 171 -3.14 -14.48 22.51
N SER A 172 -3.21 -15.81 22.56
CA SER A 172 -3.29 -16.54 23.82
C SER A 172 -2.03 -16.41 24.66
N ARG A 173 -0.89 -16.22 24.00
CA ARG A 173 0.44 -15.94 24.56
C ARG A 173 1.05 -14.76 23.78
N GLY A 174 1.81 -13.91 24.47
CA GLY A 174 2.42 -12.73 23.85
C GLY A 174 1.64 -11.46 24.11
N VAL A 175 1.82 -10.46 23.27
CA VAL A 175 1.28 -9.12 23.47
C VAL A 175 0.53 -8.61 22.25
N GLN A 176 -0.38 -7.70 22.48
CA GLN A 176 -1.04 -6.93 21.44
C GLN A 176 -0.68 -5.46 21.57
N LEU A 177 -0.04 -4.91 20.55
CA LEU A 177 0.26 -3.50 20.45
C LEU A 177 -0.88 -2.78 19.73
N ARG A 178 -1.16 -1.54 20.13
CA ARG A 178 -2.14 -0.67 19.49
C ARG A 178 -1.59 0.74 19.41
N VAL A 179 -1.60 1.29 18.22
CA VAL A 179 -1.27 2.69 17.99
C VAL A 179 -2.35 3.34 17.13
N THR A 180 -2.47 4.66 17.23
CA THR A 180 -3.44 5.43 16.48
C THR A 180 -2.72 6.61 15.82
N ALA A 181 -2.70 6.64 14.49
CA ALA A 181 -2.25 7.79 13.75
C ALA A 181 -3.33 8.87 13.74
N ARG A 182 -2.92 10.12 13.78
CA ARG A 182 -3.85 11.25 13.68
C ARG A 182 -4.42 11.37 12.25
N PRO A 183 -5.56 12.08 12.09
CA PRO A 183 -6.14 12.32 10.77
C PRO A 183 -5.17 13.05 9.85
N VAL A 184 -5.12 12.63 8.59
CA VAL A 184 -4.29 13.23 7.54
C VAL A 184 -5.16 14.06 6.62
N ALA A 185 -4.72 15.27 6.25
CA ALA A 185 -5.45 16.14 5.35
C ALA A 185 -5.55 15.55 3.93
N LYS A 186 -6.58 15.95 3.19
CA LYS A 186 -6.76 15.52 1.79
C LYS A 186 -5.54 15.84 0.95
N GLY A 187 -5.10 14.88 0.13
CA GLY A 187 -3.92 15.01 -0.73
C GLY A 187 -2.60 15.07 0.03
N SER A 188 -2.59 14.70 1.32
CA SER A 188 -1.40 14.72 2.16
C SER A 188 -1.05 13.34 2.66
N GLU A 189 0.19 13.19 3.10
CA GLU A 189 0.70 12.01 3.78
C GLU A 189 1.33 12.40 5.11
N GLU A 190 1.40 11.45 6.04
CA GLU A 190 2.04 11.66 7.32
C GLU A 190 2.70 10.39 7.83
N THR A 191 3.94 10.53 8.26
CA THR A 191 4.69 9.47 8.93
C THR A 191 4.83 9.80 10.40
N LEU A 192 4.37 8.88 11.26
CA LEU A 192 4.46 8.99 12.71
C LEU A 192 5.33 7.88 13.29
N CYS A 193 6.21 8.24 14.20
CA CYS A 193 6.97 7.32 15.04
C CYS A 193 6.31 7.23 16.41
N HIS A 194 5.75 6.06 16.73
CA HIS A 194 5.14 5.79 18.03
C HIS A 194 6.12 5.03 18.90
N TYR A 195 6.49 5.64 20.02
CA TYR A 195 7.36 5.05 21.04
C TYR A 195 6.50 4.41 22.11
N LEU A 196 6.75 3.15 22.42
CA LEU A 196 6.05 2.41 23.46
C LEU A 196 6.97 1.33 24.05
N LYS A 197 6.71 0.96 25.29
CA LYS A 197 7.41 -0.17 25.91
C LYS A 197 6.67 -1.48 25.61
N LEU A 198 7.43 -2.56 25.36
CA LEU A 198 6.85 -3.89 25.25
C LEU A 198 6.05 -4.20 26.52
N PRO A 199 4.73 -4.43 26.42
CA PRO A 199 3.89 -4.67 27.62
C PRO A 199 4.04 -6.12 28.12
N SER A 200 5.27 -6.50 28.47
CA SER A 200 5.64 -7.81 29.02
C SER A 200 6.71 -7.64 30.08
N ASP A 201 6.52 -8.30 31.23
CA ASP A 201 7.48 -8.33 32.33
C ASP A 201 8.54 -9.43 32.17
N VAL A 202 8.43 -10.22 31.11
CA VAL A 202 9.36 -11.30 30.74
C VAL A 202 9.74 -11.18 29.28
N ASP A 203 10.90 -11.71 28.93
CA ASP A 203 11.28 -11.86 27.52
C ASP A 203 10.26 -12.74 26.80
N ILE A 204 9.97 -12.40 25.54
CA ILE A 204 9.10 -13.19 24.68
C ILE A 204 9.83 -13.61 23.40
N ASP A 205 9.52 -14.80 22.94
CA ASP A 205 10.00 -15.36 21.68
C ASP A 205 8.89 -15.29 20.64
N VAL A 206 8.91 -14.23 19.84
CA VAL A 206 7.85 -13.95 18.85
C VAL A 206 8.03 -14.85 17.63
N ASN A 207 7.15 -15.83 17.48
CA ASN A 207 7.15 -16.74 16.33
C ASN A 207 6.05 -16.48 15.31
N ARG A 208 5.10 -15.60 15.61
CA ARG A 208 4.06 -15.15 14.68
C ARG A 208 3.72 -13.70 14.90
N ILE A 209 3.62 -12.96 13.81
CA ILE A 209 3.26 -11.54 13.80
C ILE A 209 2.00 -11.36 12.95
N GLN A 210 0.96 -10.79 13.56
CA GLN A 210 -0.26 -10.44 12.86
C GLN A 210 -0.46 -8.94 12.93
N ILE A 211 -0.77 -8.32 11.80
CA ILE A 211 -1.02 -6.88 11.70
C ILE A 211 -2.38 -6.67 11.04
N ASN A 212 -3.18 -5.77 11.59
CA ASN A 212 -4.37 -5.23 10.95
C ASN A 212 -4.34 -3.71 11.06
N VAL A 213 -4.47 -3.03 9.92
CA VAL A 213 -4.31 -1.58 9.80
C VAL A 213 -5.53 -0.96 9.13
N GLY A 214 -5.93 0.21 9.59
CA GLY A 214 -6.99 1.01 8.99
C GLY A 214 -6.66 1.47 7.57
N GLY A 215 -7.70 1.92 6.86
CA GLY A 215 -7.55 2.45 5.50
C GLY A 215 -6.59 3.64 5.44
N GLY A 216 -5.94 3.82 4.30
CA GLY A 216 -4.94 4.88 4.07
C GLY A 216 -3.53 4.54 4.55
N SER A 217 -3.32 3.34 5.12
CA SER A 217 -1.97 2.89 5.48
C SER A 217 -1.15 2.59 4.21
N HIS A 218 0.04 3.19 4.12
CA HIS A 218 1.02 2.89 3.09
C HIS A 218 1.97 1.79 3.54
N HIS A 219 2.58 1.94 4.72
CA HIS A 219 3.37 0.90 5.36
C HIS A 219 3.38 1.03 6.88
N ILE A 220 3.71 -0.08 7.54
CA ILE A 220 3.91 -0.17 8.98
C ILE A 220 5.22 -0.92 9.21
N HIS A 221 6.07 -0.34 10.06
CA HIS A 221 7.29 -0.98 10.50
C HIS A 221 7.31 -1.09 12.02
N LEU A 222 7.82 -2.19 12.54
CA LEU A 222 8.15 -2.36 13.95
C LEU A 222 9.67 -2.42 14.08
N TYR A 223 10.20 -1.60 14.95
CA TYR A 223 11.62 -1.57 15.28
C TYR A 223 11.84 -1.80 16.77
N ARG A 224 13.02 -2.30 17.07
CA ARG A 224 13.59 -2.44 18.42
C ARG A 224 14.95 -1.73 18.46
N PRO A 225 15.41 -1.22 19.62
CA PRO A 225 16.72 -0.60 19.71
C PRO A 225 17.83 -1.67 19.82
N TYR A 226 19.02 -1.34 19.31
CA TYR A 226 20.21 -2.16 19.56
C TYR A 226 20.62 -2.12 21.03
N GLU A 227 20.65 -0.92 21.58
CA GLU A 227 20.97 -0.64 22.97
C GLU A 227 19.72 -0.21 23.73
N PRO A 228 19.64 -0.46 25.04
CA PRO A 228 18.52 0.00 25.85
C PRO A 228 18.28 1.49 25.70
N LEU A 229 17.04 1.89 25.37
CA LEU A 229 16.59 3.28 25.29
C LEU A 229 15.48 3.49 26.33
N ASP A 230 15.36 4.75 26.80
CA ASP A 230 14.28 5.17 27.69
C ASP A 230 13.62 6.43 27.10
N ILE A 231 12.80 6.21 26.08
CA ILE A 231 12.01 7.27 25.44
C ILE A 231 10.61 7.21 26.02
N PRO A 232 10.03 8.34 26.47
CA PRO A 232 8.66 8.37 26.97
C PRO A 232 7.68 7.84 25.91
N ASP A 233 6.67 7.09 26.35
CA ASP A 233 5.58 6.67 25.47
C ASP A 233 4.89 7.89 24.83
N GLY A 234 4.61 7.79 23.54
CA GLY A 234 4.02 8.86 22.75
C GLY A 234 4.31 8.71 21.29
N PHE A 235 4.10 9.78 20.54
CA PHE A 235 4.44 9.82 19.13
C PHE A 235 4.97 11.19 18.70
N GLU A 236 5.71 11.18 17.61
CA GLU A 236 6.17 12.39 16.92
C GLU A 236 6.03 12.22 15.41
N VAL A 237 5.97 13.33 14.69
CA VAL A 237 6.15 13.31 13.24
C VAL A 237 7.60 12.95 12.98
N CYS A 238 7.82 11.83 12.31
CA CYS A 238 9.15 11.45 11.91
C CYS A 238 9.25 11.43 10.39
N ASN A 239 10.35 11.94 9.87
CA ASN A 239 10.68 11.73 8.49
C ASN A 239 10.95 10.23 8.26
N MET A 240 10.74 9.75 7.04
CA MET A 240 10.74 8.33 6.68
C MET A 240 12.02 7.55 7.05
N ALA A 241 13.12 8.22 7.36
CA ALA A 241 14.36 7.59 7.76
C ALA A 241 14.40 7.42 9.29
N VAL A 242 14.18 6.21 9.74
CA VAL A 242 14.58 5.78 11.08
C VAL A 242 16.10 5.76 11.16
N ASP A 243 16.66 6.16 12.29
CA ASP A 243 18.10 6.05 12.53
C ASP A 243 18.49 4.56 12.67
N PHE A 244 18.87 3.96 11.55
CA PHE A 244 19.28 2.54 11.50
C PHE A 244 20.57 2.25 12.27
N ASP A 245 21.25 3.25 12.80
CA ASP A 245 22.33 3.06 13.75
C ASP A 245 21.84 2.78 15.17
N LYS A 246 20.56 3.11 15.45
CA LYS A 246 19.93 2.88 16.76
C LYS A 246 18.86 1.82 16.75
N TRP A 247 18.20 1.62 15.61
CA TRP A 247 17.00 0.81 15.50
C TRP A 247 17.17 -0.37 14.53
N ALA A 248 16.89 -1.56 15.01
CA ALA A 248 16.77 -2.77 14.18
C ALA A 248 15.32 -2.99 13.78
N LEU A 249 15.09 -3.37 12.53
CA LEU A 249 13.78 -3.76 12.05
C LEU A 249 13.38 -5.13 12.64
N VAL A 250 12.12 -5.26 13.07
CA VAL A 250 11.50 -6.54 13.45
C VAL A 250 10.56 -7.02 12.36
N ILE A 251 9.77 -6.13 11.78
CA ILE A 251 8.92 -6.42 10.63
C ILE A 251 8.66 -5.14 9.81
N ALA A 252 8.58 -5.32 8.49
CA ALA A 252 8.03 -4.36 7.56
C ALA A 252 6.75 -4.94 6.95
N SER A 253 5.67 -4.18 6.89
CA SER A 253 4.44 -4.57 6.22
C SER A 253 3.88 -3.42 5.41
N GLN A 254 3.55 -3.70 4.16
CA GLN A 254 2.87 -2.82 3.22
C GLN A 254 1.43 -3.26 2.98
N LEU A 255 0.96 -4.28 3.68
CA LEU A 255 -0.38 -4.84 3.55
C LEU A 255 -1.26 -4.41 4.71
N ARG A 256 -2.54 -4.17 4.45
CA ARG A 256 -3.54 -3.89 5.50
C ARG A 256 -3.66 -5.03 6.50
N LYS A 257 -3.51 -6.26 6.03
CA LYS A 257 -3.53 -7.45 6.88
C LYS A 257 -2.28 -8.27 6.59
N THR A 258 -1.53 -8.53 7.61
CA THR A 258 -0.35 -9.41 7.57
C THR A 258 -0.53 -10.50 8.61
N ASP A 259 -0.24 -11.72 8.23
CA ASP A 259 -0.16 -12.87 9.13
C ASP A 259 1.08 -13.66 8.73
N TRP A 260 2.14 -13.46 9.50
CA TRP A 260 3.44 -14.07 9.23
C TRP A 260 3.84 -14.97 10.39
N GLU A 261 3.95 -16.27 10.11
CA GLU A 261 4.47 -17.28 11.01
C GLU A 261 5.89 -17.64 10.58
N LEU A 262 6.81 -17.61 11.54
CA LEU A 262 8.21 -17.97 11.30
C LEU A 262 8.32 -19.50 11.17
N PRO A 263 9.43 -20.01 10.60
CA PRO A 263 9.68 -21.44 10.56
C PRO A 263 9.64 -22.10 11.95
N GLU A 264 9.29 -23.37 12.01
CA GLU A 264 9.23 -24.12 13.25
C GLU A 264 10.56 -24.02 14.03
N GLY A 265 10.46 -23.68 15.30
CA GLY A 265 11.62 -23.51 16.18
C GLY A 265 12.35 -22.17 16.04
N VAL A 266 11.85 -21.24 15.22
CA VAL A 266 12.46 -19.91 14.99
C VAL A 266 11.60 -18.81 15.60
N ALA A 267 12.21 -17.84 16.25
CA ALA A 267 11.53 -16.68 16.81
C ALA A 267 12.43 -15.42 16.85
N PHE A 268 11.81 -14.25 16.86
CA PHE A 268 12.47 -13.03 17.29
C PHE A 268 12.40 -12.92 18.81
N ARG A 269 13.54 -12.75 19.49
CA ARG A 269 13.58 -12.48 20.93
C ARG A 269 13.34 -10.99 21.17
N LEU A 270 12.32 -10.65 21.98
CA LEU A 270 12.10 -9.30 22.51
C LEU A 270 12.27 -9.33 24.03
N ARG A 271 13.00 -8.36 24.59
CA ARG A 271 13.30 -8.31 26.02
C ARG A 271 12.13 -7.72 26.82
N ALA A 272 12.01 -8.11 28.06
CA ALA A 272 11.02 -7.58 28.99
C ALA A 272 11.08 -6.05 29.05
N GLY A 273 9.94 -5.38 28.85
CA GLY A 273 9.84 -3.91 28.89
C GLY A 273 10.70 -3.16 27.86
N GLU A 274 11.19 -3.84 26.83
CA GLU A 274 12.02 -3.25 25.79
C GLU A 274 11.29 -2.07 25.10
N GLN A 275 12.03 -1.02 24.80
CA GLN A 275 11.52 0.09 23.99
C GLN A 275 11.24 -0.39 22.59
N LEU A 276 10.06 -0.10 22.08
CA LEU A 276 9.68 -0.36 20.70
C LEU A 276 9.36 0.96 19.96
N LEU A 277 9.53 0.95 18.66
CA LEU A 277 9.10 2.01 17.77
C LEU A 277 8.22 1.41 16.70
N VAL A 278 6.96 1.85 16.64
CA VAL A 278 6.05 1.53 15.55
C VAL A 278 6.00 2.75 14.64
N GLN A 279 6.55 2.62 13.45
CA GLN A 279 6.43 3.65 12.42
C GLN A 279 5.20 3.37 11.58
N THR A 280 4.36 4.39 11.46
CA THR A 280 3.14 4.34 10.63
C THR A 280 3.23 5.39 9.54
N HIS A 281 2.96 5.01 8.31
CA HIS A 281 2.84 5.94 7.18
C HIS A 281 1.43 5.85 6.61
N PHE A 282 0.69 6.95 6.69
CA PHE A 282 -0.65 7.07 6.17
C PHE A 282 -0.73 8.12 5.07
N VAL A 283 -1.46 7.80 4.02
CA VAL A 283 -1.70 8.67 2.87
C VAL A 283 -3.21 8.87 2.73
N ASN A 284 -3.66 10.11 2.66
CA ASN A 284 -5.06 10.43 2.41
C ASN A 284 -5.26 10.81 0.95
N VAL A 285 -5.61 9.82 0.14
CA VAL A 285 -5.97 9.98 -1.27
C VAL A 285 -7.47 10.21 -1.49
N GLY A 286 -8.26 10.19 -0.41
CA GLY A 286 -9.72 10.19 -0.47
C GLY A 286 -10.35 11.55 -0.71
N SER A 287 -11.67 11.54 -0.91
CA SER A 287 -12.51 12.75 -1.10
C SER A 287 -12.75 13.54 0.19
N LEU A 288 -12.43 12.98 1.35
CA LEU A 288 -12.64 13.63 2.63
C LEU A 288 -11.56 14.68 2.88
N GLU A 289 -11.93 15.84 3.43
CA GLU A 289 -10.99 16.90 3.82
C GLU A 289 -9.93 16.41 4.81
N THR A 290 -10.30 15.44 5.68
CA THR A 290 -9.37 14.71 6.53
C THR A 290 -9.72 13.22 6.53
N SER A 291 -8.72 12.37 6.59
CA SER A 291 -8.93 10.94 6.84
C SER A 291 -9.52 10.72 8.24
N GLY A 292 -10.09 9.56 8.48
CA GLY A 292 -10.31 9.08 9.85
C GLY A 292 -8.96 8.85 10.57
N GLU A 293 -9.04 8.64 11.89
CA GLU A 293 -7.86 8.21 12.65
C GLU A 293 -7.37 6.86 12.14
N GLY A 294 -6.13 6.81 11.68
CA GLY A 294 -5.48 5.55 11.30
C GLY A 294 -5.22 4.68 12.53
N LYS A 295 -5.74 3.46 12.53
CA LYS A 295 -5.56 2.51 13.63
C LYS A 295 -4.66 1.37 13.20
N VAL A 296 -3.76 0.95 14.07
CA VAL A 296 -2.92 -0.22 13.88
C VAL A 296 -3.09 -1.12 15.09
N VAL A 297 -3.38 -2.39 14.83
CA VAL A 297 -3.37 -3.46 15.83
C VAL A 297 -2.36 -4.51 15.38
N MET A 298 -1.41 -4.82 16.25
CA MET A 298 -0.36 -5.80 15.97
C MET A 298 -0.30 -6.81 17.11
N ASN A 299 -0.42 -8.10 16.77
CA ASN A 299 -0.16 -9.21 17.69
C ASN A 299 1.28 -9.67 17.50
N LEU A 300 2.01 -9.74 18.61
CA LEU A 300 3.29 -10.42 18.72
C LEU A 300 3.03 -11.68 19.55
N GLN A 301 2.88 -12.82 18.85
CA GLN A 301 2.56 -14.09 19.52
C GLN A 301 3.84 -14.73 20.06
N ASP A 302 3.84 -15.01 21.36
CA ASP A 302 4.94 -15.70 22.04
C ASP A 302 4.84 -17.21 21.81
N ALA A 303 5.94 -17.83 21.45
CA ALA A 303 6.05 -19.26 21.21
C ALA A 303 5.82 -20.06 22.50
N ASP A 304 5.49 -21.33 22.36
CA ASP A 304 5.42 -22.24 23.49
C ASP A 304 6.82 -22.43 24.14
N PRO A 305 6.91 -22.47 25.48
CA PRO A 305 8.19 -22.60 26.15
C PRO A 305 8.97 -23.84 25.71
N GLY A 306 10.24 -23.63 25.37
CA GLY A 306 11.16 -24.72 25.02
C GLY A 306 11.01 -25.23 23.58
N THR A 307 10.20 -24.58 22.72
CA THR A 307 10.09 -24.95 21.31
C THR A 307 11.10 -24.23 20.44
N ILE A 308 11.65 -23.09 20.88
CA ILE A 308 12.58 -22.29 20.09
C ILE A 308 14.00 -22.86 20.16
N THR A 309 14.57 -23.07 19.00
CA THR A 309 15.92 -23.61 18.79
C THR A 309 16.87 -22.63 18.12
N ALA A 310 16.33 -21.59 17.47
CA ALA A 310 17.11 -20.54 16.82
C ALA A 310 16.37 -19.19 16.91
N HIS A 311 17.14 -18.10 16.94
CA HIS A 311 16.57 -16.76 16.84
C HIS A 311 16.75 -16.20 15.43
N ALA A 312 15.75 -15.41 15.01
CA ALA A 312 15.77 -14.67 13.77
C ALA A 312 16.34 -13.27 13.98
N GLY A 313 16.96 -12.76 12.94
CA GLY A 313 17.45 -11.40 12.82
C GLY A 313 16.93 -10.70 11.55
N ALA A 314 17.06 -9.39 11.53
CA ALA A 314 16.75 -8.60 10.36
C ALA A 314 18.03 -8.20 9.60
N LEU A 315 17.88 -8.11 8.28
CA LEU A 315 18.87 -7.56 7.37
C LEU A 315 18.29 -6.31 6.73
N PHE A 316 19.03 -5.22 6.80
CA PHE A 316 18.72 -3.98 6.12
C PHE A 316 19.82 -3.63 5.14
N GLY A 317 19.48 -3.45 3.86
CA GLY A 317 20.36 -2.97 2.81
C GLY A 317 19.94 -1.58 2.35
N GLN A 318 20.90 -0.66 2.21
CA GLN A 318 20.64 0.70 1.73
C GLN A 318 21.72 1.13 0.73
N ASP A 319 21.29 1.58 -0.45
CA ASP A 319 22.17 2.26 -1.40
C ASP A 319 22.04 3.77 -1.20
N ARG A 320 23.12 4.42 -0.71
CA ARG A 320 23.19 5.88 -0.52
C ARG A 320 23.75 6.62 -1.72
N ASP A 321 24.19 5.89 -2.74
CA ASP A 321 24.71 6.47 -3.98
C ASP A 321 23.63 6.58 -5.06
N VAL A 322 22.36 6.43 -4.71
CA VAL A 322 21.26 6.51 -5.68
C VAL A 322 21.30 7.84 -6.42
N PHE A 323 21.33 7.74 -7.75
CA PHE A 323 21.25 8.87 -8.66
C PHE A 323 20.44 8.49 -9.90
N VAL A 324 19.34 9.17 -10.12
CA VAL A 324 18.44 8.96 -11.25
C VAL A 324 18.40 10.23 -12.10
N PRO A 325 19.12 10.26 -13.24
CA PRO A 325 19.22 11.46 -14.06
C PRO A 325 17.89 11.89 -14.66
N ALA A 326 17.75 13.19 -14.94
CA ALA A 326 16.62 13.77 -15.64
C ALA A 326 16.42 13.13 -17.03
N LEU A 327 15.18 12.92 -17.43
CA LEU A 327 14.77 12.39 -18.74
C LEU A 327 15.49 11.09 -19.12
N SER A 328 15.76 10.23 -18.13
CA SER A 328 16.58 9.04 -18.31
C SER A 328 16.13 7.88 -17.41
N ASP A 329 16.43 6.67 -17.86
CA ASP A 329 16.32 5.47 -17.02
C ASP A 329 17.61 5.26 -16.23
N ALA A 330 17.51 4.70 -15.04
CA ALA A 330 18.66 4.35 -14.23
C ALA A 330 18.52 2.94 -13.64
N THR A 331 19.65 2.25 -13.52
CA THR A 331 19.74 0.98 -12.79
C THR A 331 20.93 1.06 -11.85
N GLN A 332 20.72 0.76 -10.59
CA GLN A 332 21.81 0.71 -9.60
C GLN A 332 21.67 -0.51 -8.72
N SER A 333 22.81 -1.02 -8.28
CA SER A 333 22.87 -2.17 -7.39
C SER A 333 23.86 -1.97 -6.25
N ALA A 334 23.59 -2.67 -5.16
CA ALA A 334 24.49 -2.75 -4.02
C ALA A 334 24.57 -4.20 -3.52
N THR A 335 25.58 -4.50 -2.72
CA THR A 335 25.87 -5.86 -2.28
C THR A 335 25.95 -5.96 -0.76
N CYS A 336 25.58 -7.12 -0.25
CA CYS A 336 25.67 -7.49 1.16
C CYS A 336 26.33 -8.86 1.25
N THR A 337 27.43 -8.98 1.99
CA THR A 337 28.10 -10.27 2.21
C THR A 337 27.88 -10.72 3.64
N PHE A 338 27.45 -11.96 3.82
CA PHE A 338 27.10 -12.50 5.13
C PHE A 338 28.35 -13.08 5.83
N PRO A 339 28.58 -12.70 7.08
CA PRO A 339 29.76 -13.17 7.81
C PRO A 339 29.65 -14.63 8.29
N ASN A 340 28.44 -15.16 8.43
CA ASN A 340 28.14 -16.50 8.92
C ASN A 340 27.19 -17.22 7.98
N ASP A 341 27.11 -18.55 8.13
CA ASP A 341 26.04 -19.33 7.49
C ASP A 341 24.69 -18.86 8.01
N LEU A 342 23.72 -18.68 7.14
CA LEU A 342 22.36 -18.30 7.49
C LEU A 342 21.33 -18.85 6.51
N GLU A 343 20.09 -18.85 6.94
CA GLU A 343 18.92 -19.17 6.12
C GLU A 343 17.99 -17.96 6.05
N MET A 344 17.75 -17.45 4.85
CA MET A 344 16.84 -16.32 4.64
C MET A 344 15.41 -16.82 4.57
N ILE A 345 14.53 -16.23 5.40
CA ILE A 345 13.13 -16.64 5.55
C ILE A 345 12.13 -15.71 4.87
N ALA A 346 12.51 -14.46 4.66
CA ALA A 346 11.66 -13.51 3.94
C ALA A 346 12.47 -12.32 3.45
N GLN A 347 11.97 -11.63 2.44
CA GLN A 347 12.50 -10.34 1.98
C GLN A 347 11.44 -9.47 1.34
N THR A 348 11.75 -8.19 1.24
CA THR A 348 11.06 -7.20 0.42
C THR A 348 12.03 -6.09 0.03
N GLY A 349 11.67 -5.28 -0.95
CA GLY A 349 12.41 -4.08 -1.31
C GLY A 349 11.61 -2.83 -0.99
N HIS A 350 12.26 -1.68 -1.17
CA HIS A 350 11.58 -0.40 -1.12
C HIS A 350 12.31 0.63 -1.98
N TYR A 351 11.56 1.31 -2.81
CA TYR A 351 11.96 2.47 -3.62
C TYR A 351 10.77 3.45 -3.68
N HIS A 352 11.01 4.65 -4.13
CA HIS A 352 9.92 5.60 -4.33
C HIS A 352 9.20 5.36 -5.67
N PHE A 353 8.17 6.14 -5.96
CA PHE A 353 7.21 5.88 -7.05
C PHE A 353 7.81 5.89 -8.48
N ARG A 354 9.06 6.32 -8.67
CA ARG A 354 9.75 6.22 -9.97
C ARG A 354 10.37 4.85 -10.20
N GLY A 355 10.49 4.05 -9.14
CA GLY A 355 10.96 2.67 -9.22
C GLY A 355 10.00 1.82 -10.06
N LYS A 356 10.57 0.94 -10.88
CA LYS A 356 9.84 0.05 -11.79
C LYS A 356 10.18 -1.41 -11.59
N ARG A 357 11.36 -1.69 -11.06
CA ARG A 357 11.79 -3.04 -10.77
C ARG A 357 12.71 -3.06 -9.55
N PHE A 358 12.48 -4.03 -8.69
CA PHE A 358 13.38 -4.42 -7.61
C PHE A 358 13.73 -5.89 -7.77
N SER A 359 15.02 -6.20 -7.76
CA SER A 359 15.50 -7.57 -7.90
C SER A 359 16.57 -7.88 -6.87
N THR A 360 16.62 -9.11 -6.40
CA THR A 360 17.75 -9.62 -5.63
C THR A 360 18.35 -10.84 -6.30
N PHE A 361 19.66 -10.95 -6.16
CA PHE A 361 20.45 -12.01 -6.73
C PHE A 361 21.35 -12.60 -5.65
N ARG A 362 21.65 -13.90 -5.76
CA ARG A 362 22.72 -14.48 -4.96
C ARG A 362 24.03 -13.78 -5.30
N TRP A 363 24.78 -13.41 -4.29
CA TRP A 363 26.11 -12.85 -4.44
C TRP A 363 27.13 -13.85 -3.91
N ASP A 364 28.08 -14.27 -4.74
CA ASP A 364 29.11 -15.23 -4.36
C ASP A 364 30.43 -14.93 -5.06
N ALA A 365 31.51 -14.93 -4.28
CA ALA A 365 32.87 -14.70 -4.76
C ALA A 365 33.03 -13.45 -5.65
N GLY A 366 32.28 -12.38 -5.37
CA GLY A 366 32.31 -11.12 -6.13
C GLY A 366 31.52 -11.17 -7.45
N GLN A 367 30.62 -12.13 -7.62
CA GLN A 367 29.82 -12.30 -8.83
C GLN A 367 28.34 -12.43 -8.53
N ARG A 368 27.50 -11.87 -9.42
CA ARG A 368 26.07 -12.07 -9.44
C ARG A 368 25.75 -13.49 -9.88
N GLY A 369 24.95 -14.18 -9.08
CA GLY A 369 24.43 -15.51 -9.35
C GLY A 369 22.97 -15.50 -9.78
N GLU A 370 22.22 -16.52 -9.34
CA GLU A 370 20.80 -16.68 -9.65
C GLU A 370 19.93 -15.56 -9.07
N THR A 371 18.86 -15.25 -9.77
CA THR A 371 17.81 -14.35 -9.27
C THR A 371 17.05 -15.04 -8.12
N ILE A 372 16.94 -14.38 -6.99
CA ILE A 372 16.20 -14.87 -5.83
C ILE A 372 14.81 -14.23 -5.79
N TYR A 373 14.74 -12.93 -6.05
CA TYR A 373 13.51 -12.17 -6.02
C TYR A 373 13.46 -11.22 -7.22
N ASN A 374 12.29 -11.06 -7.79
CA ASN A 374 12.05 -10.06 -8.83
C ASN A 374 10.63 -9.52 -8.71
N HIS A 375 10.52 -8.24 -8.48
CA HIS A 375 9.27 -7.52 -8.52
C HIS A 375 9.32 -6.49 -9.63
N GLU A 376 8.33 -6.51 -10.52
CA GLU A 376 8.14 -5.51 -11.56
C GLU A 376 6.82 -4.79 -11.30
N GLY A 377 6.87 -3.48 -11.25
CA GLY A 377 5.70 -2.65 -11.06
C GLY A 377 6.01 -1.38 -10.30
N TYR A 378 4.99 -0.56 -10.23
CA TYR A 378 5.03 0.74 -9.59
C TYR A 378 4.89 0.67 -8.06
N ALA A 379 4.15 -0.32 -7.56
CA ALA A 379 3.97 -0.49 -6.11
C ALA A 379 5.26 -0.97 -5.45
N ASP A 380 5.40 -0.68 -4.16
CA ASP A 380 6.46 -1.26 -3.36
C ASP A 380 6.55 -2.78 -3.55
N PRO A 381 7.78 -3.33 -3.63
CA PRO A 381 7.99 -4.76 -3.76
C PRO A 381 7.27 -5.55 -2.67
N LEU A 382 6.58 -6.61 -3.05
CA LEU A 382 5.80 -7.43 -2.13
C LEU A 382 6.71 -8.16 -1.12
N PHE A 383 6.23 -8.31 0.09
CA PHE A 383 6.87 -9.15 1.10
C PHE A 383 6.74 -10.62 0.69
N GLU A 384 7.87 -11.27 0.45
CA GLU A 384 7.95 -12.67 0.04
C GLU A 384 8.53 -13.53 1.16
N VAL A 385 7.84 -14.64 1.47
CA VAL A 385 8.24 -15.60 2.50
C VAL A 385 8.73 -16.87 1.83
N TYR A 386 9.86 -17.41 2.28
CA TYR A 386 10.48 -18.60 1.73
C TYR A 386 10.23 -19.84 2.60
N ALA A 387 9.62 -20.84 1.99
CA ALA A 387 9.41 -22.15 2.58
C ALA A 387 9.72 -23.25 1.54
N PRO A 388 10.86 -23.93 1.60
CA PRO A 388 11.91 -23.82 2.63
C PRO A 388 12.68 -22.49 2.56
N ALA A 389 13.34 -22.13 3.66
CA ALA A 389 14.26 -21.00 3.73
C ALA A 389 15.43 -21.16 2.75
N ILE A 390 16.01 -20.05 2.31
CA ILE A 390 17.10 -20.03 1.32
C ILE A 390 18.44 -20.03 2.05
N PRO A 391 19.27 -21.08 1.90
CA PRO A 391 20.57 -21.16 2.58
C PRO A 391 21.64 -20.30 1.90
N PHE A 392 22.48 -19.68 2.73
CA PHE A 392 23.69 -18.97 2.35
C PHE A 392 24.84 -19.42 3.24
N ALA A 393 25.98 -19.72 2.64
CA ALA A 393 27.22 -19.97 3.36
C ALA A 393 27.92 -18.64 3.72
N ALA A 394 28.74 -18.67 4.75
CA ALA A 394 29.60 -17.55 5.12
C ALA A 394 30.44 -17.09 3.91
N GLY A 395 30.46 -15.79 3.66
CA GLY A 395 31.09 -15.19 2.49
C GLY A 395 30.20 -15.07 1.26
N GLN A 396 29.08 -15.78 1.20
CA GLN A 396 28.01 -15.51 0.24
C GLN A 396 27.14 -14.33 0.70
N GLY A 397 26.20 -13.90 -0.14
CA GLY A 397 25.32 -12.79 0.20
C GLY A 397 24.25 -12.50 -0.83
N LEU A 398 23.78 -11.27 -0.83
CA LEU A 398 22.82 -10.74 -1.78
C LEU A 398 23.43 -9.55 -2.55
N GLU A 399 23.10 -9.45 -3.81
CA GLU A 399 23.07 -8.21 -4.54
C GLU A 399 21.63 -7.81 -4.72
N TRP A 400 21.27 -6.55 -4.44
CA TRP A 400 19.95 -6.00 -4.77
C TRP A 400 20.10 -4.88 -5.77
N GLU A 401 19.08 -4.75 -6.63
CA GLU A 401 19.07 -3.83 -7.76
C GLU A 401 17.74 -3.14 -7.87
N CYS A 402 17.75 -1.82 -8.04
CA CYS A 402 16.58 -1.04 -8.40
C CYS A 402 16.74 -0.49 -9.82
N TYR A 403 15.62 -0.43 -10.54
CA TYR A 403 15.49 0.22 -11.84
C TYR A 403 14.42 1.28 -11.77
N TRP A 404 14.71 2.46 -12.28
CA TRP A 404 13.83 3.62 -12.32
C TRP A 404 13.65 4.12 -13.75
N GLU A 405 12.48 4.72 -14.02
CA GLU A 405 12.20 5.53 -15.19
C GLU A 405 11.91 6.96 -14.73
N ASN A 406 12.73 7.92 -15.15
CA ASN A 406 12.56 9.31 -14.81
C ASN A 406 12.15 10.13 -16.06
N PRO A 407 10.85 10.37 -16.28
CA PRO A 407 10.37 11.18 -17.40
C PRO A 407 10.45 12.69 -17.12
N THR A 408 10.90 13.13 -15.95
CA THR A 408 10.97 14.54 -15.57
C THR A 408 12.30 15.17 -15.95
N ASP A 409 12.37 16.48 -15.96
CA ASP A 409 13.57 17.27 -16.24
C ASP A 409 14.42 17.55 -14.97
N VAL A 410 14.18 16.78 -13.89
CA VAL A 410 14.85 16.90 -12.59
C VAL A 410 15.64 15.63 -12.30
N ASP A 411 16.88 15.80 -11.82
CA ASP A 411 17.67 14.69 -11.25
C ASP A 411 17.16 14.35 -9.85
N TYR A 412 17.16 13.04 -9.51
CA TYR A 412 16.82 12.57 -8.18
C TYR A 412 18.01 11.87 -7.53
N GLU A 413 18.31 12.29 -6.32
CA GLU A 413 19.38 11.73 -5.49
C GLU A 413 18.80 10.95 -4.31
N PHE A 414 19.66 10.17 -3.65
CA PHE A 414 19.30 9.50 -2.41
C PHE A 414 18.72 10.45 -1.37
N GLY A 415 17.61 10.08 -0.77
CA GLY A 415 17.00 10.83 0.32
C GLY A 415 15.64 10.31 0.75
N PRO A 416 15.09 10.89 1.83
CA PRO A 416 13.89 10.34 2.47
C PRO A 416 12.55 10.79 1.86
N PHE A 417 12.52 11.84 1.02
CA PHE A 417 11.28 12.44 0.56
C PHE A 417 10.84 11.84 -0.77
N THR A 418 9.62 11.34 -0.84
CA THR A 418 9.10 10.60 -2.00
C THR A 418 8.95 11.46 -3.25
N ASP A 419 8.74 12.77 -3.09
CA ASP A 419 8.53 13.72 -4.18
C ASP A 419 9.85 14.22 -4.82
N ILE A 420 10.90 14.39 -4.02
CA ILE A 420 12.16 15.00 -4.45
C ILE A 420 13.39 14.09 -4.36
N ASN A 421 13.25 12.90 -3.80
CA ASN A 421 14.35 11.94 -3.64
C ASN A 421 13.95 10.55 -4.14
N GLU A 422 14.98 9.70 -4.26
CA GLU A 422 14.84 8.26 -4.48
C GLU A 422 15.67 7.47 -3.48
N HIS A 423 15.36 6.20 -3.31
CA HIS A 423 16.21 5.25 -2.61
C HIS A 423 16.03 3.81 -3.12
N CYS A 424 16.96 2.96 -2.76
CA CYS A 424 16.95 1.55 -3.07
C CYS A 424 17.31 0.77 -1.81
N ASN A 425 16.28 0.28 -1.10
CA ASN A 425 16.45 -0.41 0.16
C ASN A 425 16.02 -1.87 0.06
N LEU A 426 16.79 -2.75 0.69
CA LEU A 426 16.49 -4.16 0.89
C LEU A 426 16.11 -4.39 2.36
N PHE A 427 15.02 -5.08 2.60
CA PHE A 427 14.67 -5.66 3.90
C PHE A 427 14.61 -7.17 3.76
N ALA A 428 15.32 -7.87 4.62
CA ALA A 428 15.26 -9.33 4.68
C ALA A 428 15.31 -9.84 6.13
N PHE A 429 14.96 -11.09 6.31
CA PHE A 429 14.93 -11.74 7.61
C PHE A 429 15.59 -13.10 7.49
N TYR A 430 16.37 -13.45 8.49
CA TYR A 430 17.21 -14.65 8.47
C TYR A 430 17.32 -15.31 9.85
N TYR A 431 17.79 -16.54 9.87
CA TYR A 431 18.21 -17.28 11.05
C TYR A 431 19.36 -18.25 10.68
N PRO A 432 20.13 -18.83 11.63
CA PRO A 432 20.19 -18.39 13.01
C PRO A 432 21.00 -17.11 13.17
N THR A 433 20.69 -16.35 14.20
CA THR A 433 21.55 -15.28 14.69
C THR A 433 22.60 -15.81 15.66
N THR A 434 23.74 -15.14 15.78
CA THR A 434 24.78 -15.53 16.79
C THR A 434 24.40 -15.07 18.19
N THR A 435 23.62 -14.01 18.30
CA THR A 435 22.96 -13.55 19.53
C THR A 435 21.49 -13.25 19.25
N PRO A 436 20.59 -13.36 20.23
CA PRO A 436 19.15 -13.19 20.00
C PRO A 436 18.74 -11.84 19.39
N ASN A 437 19.60 -10.83 19.46
CA ASN A 437 19.32 -9.46 19.03
C ASN A 437 20.20 -9.04 17.85
N GLU A 438 20.83 -9.97 17.18
CA GLU A 438 21.66 -9.67 16.02
C GLU A 438 20.85 -9.14 14.84
N SER A 439 21.43 -8.23 14.12
CA SER A 439 20.98 -7.82 12.79
C SER A 439 22.16 -7.49 11.88
N ILE A 440 21.93 -7.57 10.59
CA ILE A 440 22.90 -7.23 9.54
C ILE A 440 22.45 -5.93 8.87
N THR A 441 23.38 -4.98 8.74
CA THR A 441 23.15 -3.75 7.97
C THR A 441 24.18 -3.66 6.86
N CYS A 442 23.74 -3.49 5.63
CA CYS A 442 24.57 -3.35 4.46
C CYS A 442 24.35 -1.98 3.83
N ILE A 443 25.39 -1.18 3.76
CA ILE A 443 25.33 0.19 3.21
C ILE A 443 26.30 0.28 2.04
N ARG A 444 25.81 0.78 0.90
CA ARG A 444 26.65 1.26 -0.18
C ARG A 444 26.74 2.77 -0.09
N GLU A 445 27.97 3.27 -0.02
CA GLU A 445 28.28 4.71 0.02
C GLU A 445 29.61 4.96 -0.66
N GLN A 446 29.68 5.98 -1.53
CA GLN A 446 30.88 6.32 -2.33
C GLN A 446 31.45 5.13 -3.12
N GLY A 447 30.55 4.31 -3.69
CA GLY A 447 30.89 3.14 -4.49
C GLY A 447 31.33 1.91 -3.71
N VAL A 448 31.32 1.96 -2.37
CA VAL A 448 31.76 0.86 -1.50
C VAL A 448 30.58 0.29 -0.73
N SER A 449 30.38 -1.03 -0.84
CA SER A 449 29.45 -1.76 0.01
C SER A 449 30.13 -2.23 1.30
N THR A 450 29.52 -1.95 2.42
CA THR A 450 30.00 -2.34 3.75
C THR A 450 28.94 -3.14 4.47
N THR A 451 29.33 -4.28 5.06
CA THR A 451 28.46 -5.09 5.93
C THR A 451 28.82 -4.84 7.39
N LEU A 452 27.83 -4.51 8.19
CA LEU A 452 27.93 -4.32 9.64
C LEU A 452 27.03 -5.34 10.33
N VAL A 453 27.59 -6.08 11.28
CA VAL A 453 26.83 -6.94 12.19
C VAL A 453 26.67 -6.20 13.50
N ARG A 454 25.45 -6.05 13.95
CA ARG A 454 25.10 -5.42 15.23
C ARG A 454 24.53 -6.49 16.15
N THR A 455 25.18 -6.66 17.26
CA THR A 455 24.74 -7.56 18.33
C THR A 455 24.30 -6.69 19.49
N GLY A 456 22.99 -6.49 19.67
CA GLY A 456 22.48 -5.79 20.85
C GLY A 456 22.81 -6.60 22.11
N GLU A 457 23.39 -5.96 23.14
CA GLU A 457 23.63 -6.58 24.47
C GLU A 457 22.33 -6.78 25.27
#